data_ae8117172c33941bf9f6cb2f72b612b3
#
_entry.id   ae8117172c33941bf9f6cb2f72b612b3
#
_cell.length_a   1.000
_cell.length_b   1.000
_cell.length_c   1.000
_cell.angle_alpha   90.00
_cell.angle_beta   90.00
_cell.angle_gamma   90.00
#
_symmetry.space_group_name_H-M   'P 1'
#
loop_
_entity.id
_entity.type
_entity.pdbx_description
1 polymer ?
#
loop_
_entity_poly.entity_id
_entity_poly.type
_entity_poly.pdbx_seq_one_letter_code
_entity_poly.pdbx_strand_id
1 'polypeptide(L)'
;MKQLLLDIKPDALPTLQNFVAGRNTEALSSLKSLQDASVQSKFIYLWGDKGSGKSHLLQACKALGITVADNVHLLNNEAQIDLFIQYNHLKEAGKPFVTAGNNPPTQINLRGDLATRLAWGLVYQLQPLNDVEKALALNNHAIERGMRLPIEVLDYCLRYLRRDLPTLMATLDALDVWSLTTQKPITVPMLRKLLQLNLEID
;
A
#
# COMPACT_ATOMS: atom_id res chain seq x y z
N MET A 1 15.88 7.85 -33.94
CA MET A 1 15.62 8.19 -32.53
C MET A 1 15.54 6.89 -31.76
N LYS A 2 16.36 6.67 -30.71
CA LYS A 2 16.22 5.50 -29.85
C LYS A 2 14.94 5.68 -29.05
N GLN A 3 13.96 4.80 -29.26
CA GLN A 3 12.74 4.72 -28.48
C GLN A 3 13.15 4.22 -27.09
N LEU A 4 13.01 5.08 -26.08
CA LEU A 4 13.18 4.68 -24.69
C LEU A 4 11.92 3.90 -24.29
N LEU A 5 12.05 2.61 -24.12
CA LEU A 5 11.07 1.75 -23.46
C LEU A 5 11.10 2.12 -21.97
N LEU A 6 10.18 2.97 -21.55
CA LEU A 6 9.96 3.31 -20.14
C LEU A 6 8.85 2.41 -19.61
N ASP A 7 9.24 1.36 -18.89
CA ASP A 7 8.29 0.49 -18.18
C ASP A 7 7.80 1.23 -16.92
N ILE A 8 6.54 1.66 -16.92
CA ILE A 8 5.93 2.31 -15.75
C ILE A 8 5.45 1.21 -14.80
N LYS A 9 6.39 0.64 -14.06
CA LYS A 9 6.10 -0.27 -12.94
C LYS A 9 6.65 0.31 -11.64
N PRO A 10 5.97 0.09 -10.51
CA PRO A 10 6.51 0.45 -9.21
C PRO A 10 7.81 -0.31 -8.94
N ASP A 11 8.95 0.39 -8.94
CA ASP A 11 10.26 -0.23 -8.69
C ASP A 11 10.51 -0.51 -7.20
N ALA A 12 9.88 0.25 -6.32
CA ALA A 12 10.09 0.13 -4.89
C ALA A 12 9.20 -0.94 -4.27
N LEU A 13 9.81 -1.96 -3.65
CA LEU A 13 9.09 -2.93 -2.84
C LEU A 13 8.37 -2.21 -1.68
N PRO A 14 7.15 -2.65 -1.30
CA PRO A 14 6.43 -2.12 -0.16
C PRO A 14 7.22 -2.27 1.14
N THR A 15 7.38 -1.17 1.86
CA THR A 15 8.00 -1.12 3.19
C THR A 15 7.14 -0.27 4.12
N LEU A 16 7.35 -0.40 5.45
CA LEU A 16 6.68 0.49 6.43
C LEU A 16 7.20 1.93 6.35
N GLN A 17 8.37 2.16 5.74
CA GLN A 17 8.97 3.49 5.59
C GLN A 17 8.37 4.23 4.39
N ASN A 18 8.14 3.54 3.26
CA ASN A 18 7.58 4.16 2.07
C ASN A 18 6.04 4.15 2.02
N PHE A 19 5.39 3.70 3.10
CA PHE A 19 3.94 3.80 3.23
C PHE A 19 3.52 5.24 3.56
N VAL A 20 2.71 5.83 2.70
CA VAL A 20 2.12 7.14 2.96
C VAL A 20 0.92 6.98 3.89
N ALA A 21 1.13 7.34 5.15
CA ALA A 21 0.15 7.05 6.21
C ALA A 21 -1.16 7.84 6.07
N GLY A 22 -1.11 9.11 5.64
CA GLY A 22 -2.28 9.99 5.71
C GLY A 22 -2.92 9.91 7.10
N ARG A 23 -4.19 9.53 7.16
CA ARG A 23 -4.95 9.35 8.42
C ARG A 23 -4.68 8.01 9.14
N ASN A 24 -3.78 7.16 8.61
CA ASN A 24 -3.49 5.82 9.15
C ASN A 24 -2.21 5.78 10.01
N THR A 25 -1.81 6.90 10.59
CA THR A 25 -0.56 7.04 11.38
C THR A 25 -0.52 6.10 12.58
N GLU A 26 -1.63 5.89 13.26
CA GLU A 26 -1.73 4.99 14.42
C GLU A 26 -1.50 3.54 14.00
N ALA A 27 -2.17 3.07 12.95
CA ALA A 27 -1.99 1.72 12.41
C ALA A 27 -0.52 1.49 11.99
N LEU A 28 0.09 2.47 11.28
CA LEU A 28 1.49 2.39 10.87
C LEU A 28 2.44 2.35 12.07
N SER A 29 2.20 3.16 13.10
CA SER A 29 3.00 3.17 14.34
C SER A 29 2.96 1.81 15.04
N SER A 30 1.75 1.24 15.19
CA SER A 30 1.56 -0.08 15.80
C SER A 30 2.23 -1.20 14.99
N LEU A 31 2.22 -1.13 13.65
CA LEU A 31 2.93 -2.10 12.80
C LEU A 31 4.46 -1.98 12.96
N LYS A 32 5.00 -0.76 13.05
CA LYS A 32 6.43 -0.51 13.28
C LYS A 32 6.91 -1.06 14.62
N SER A 33 6.06 -1.01 15.64
CA SER A 33 6.40 -1.49 16.98
C SER A 33 6.31 -3.00 17.15
N LEU A 34 5.76 -3.77 16.19
CA LEU A 34 5.59 -5.22 16.32
C LEU A 34 6.89 -6.01 16.53
N GLN A 35 8.03 -5.46 16.13
CA GLN A 35 9.35 -6.05 16.36
C GLN A 35 9.90 -5.76 17.76
N ASP A 36 9.30 -4.83 18.49
CA ASP A 36 9.69 -4.53 19.86
C ASP A 36 9.16 -5.60 20.83
N ALA A 37 10.03 -6.15 21.63
CA ALA A 37 9.69 -7.19 22.61
C ALA A 37 8.74 -6.67 23.71
N SER A 38 8.71 -5.36 23.96
CA SER A 38 7.90 -4.72 25.00
C SER A 38 6.41 -4.56 24.63
N VAL A 39 6.06 -4.75 23.34
CA VAL A 39 4.69 -4.54 22.88
C VAL A 39 3.76 -5.64 23.37
N GLN A 40 2.70 -5.24 24.10
CA GLN A 40 1.73 -6.15 24.70
C GLN A 40 0.87 -6.88 23.66
N SER A 41 0.42 -6.20 22.60
CA SER A 41 -0.40 -6.80 21.55
C SER A 41 0.41 -6.97 20.26
N LYS A 42 0.67 -8.24 19.91
CA LYS A 42 1.39 -8.61 18.68
C LYS A 42 0.47 -9.03 17.53
N PHE A 43 -0.85 -8.87 17.72
CA PHE A 43 -1.87 -9.24 16.75
C PHE A 43 -2.59 -8.00 16.26
N ILE A 44 -2.55 -7.76 14.95
CA ILE A 44 -3.17 -6.61 14.31
C ILE A 44 -4.09 -7.09 13.18
N TYR A 45 -5.32 -6.58 13.19
CA TYR A 45 -6.27 -6.75 12.11
C TYR A 45 -6.49 -5.42 11.39
N LEU A 46 -6.25 -5.42 10.07
CA LEU A 46 -6.44 -4.26 9.21
C LEU A 46 -7.69 -4.45 8.37
N TRP A 47 -8.55 -3.45 8.29
CA TRP A 47 -9.70 -3.50 7.41
C TRP A 47 -9.96 -2.18 6.71
N GLY A 48 -10.75 -2.19 5.64
CA GLY A 48 -11.09 -0.99 4.88
C GLY A 48 -11.27 -1.29 3.41
N ASP A 49 -11.59 -0.26 2.64
CA ASP A 49 -11.90 -0.34 1.22
C ASP A 49 -10.69 -0.77 0.37
N LYS A 50 -10.97 -1.18 -0.86
CA LYS A 50 -9.94 -1.42 -1.87
C LYS A 50 -9.14 -0.13 -2.10
N GLY A 51 -7.81 -0.23 -2.11
CA GLY A 51 -6.92 0.92 -2.28
C GLY A 51 -6.57 1.66 -0.97
N SER A 52 -7.02 1.19 0.20
CA SER A 52 -6.64 1.78 1.50
C SER A 52 -5.20 1.46 1.96
N GLY A 53 -4.46 0.61 1.20
CA GLY A 53 -3.08 0.28 1.50
C GLY A 53 -2.85 -1.00 2.29
N LYS A 54 -3.89 -1.83 2.55
CA LYS A 54 -3.77 -3.10 3.28
C LYS A 54 -2.67 -4.01 2.74
N SER A 55 -2.72 -4.32 1.45
CA SER A 55 -1.76 -5.24 0.83
C SER A 55 -0.34 -4.69 0.83
N HIS A 56 -0.16 -3.36 0.75
CA HIS A 56 1.14 -2.72 0.93
C HIS A 56 1.70 -3.01 2.34
N LEU A 57 0.92 -2.73 3.38
CA LEU A 57 1.33 -2.95 4.77
C LEU A 57 1.58 -4.43 5.08
N LEU A 58 0.75 -5.35 4.55
CA LEU A 58 0.98 -6.78 4.70
C LEU A 58 2.28 -7.24 4.03
N GLN A 59 2.56 -6.79 2.81
CA GLN A 59 3.81 -7.10 2.11
C GLN A 59 5.03 -6.55 2.85
N ALA A 60 4.93 -5.31 3.37
CA ALA A 60 5.96 -4.71 4.20
C ALA A 60 6.22 -5.53 5.49
N CYS A 61 5.17 -5.96 6.18
CA CYS A 61 5.28 -6.81 7.35
C CYS A 61 5.89 -8.18 7.02
N LYS A 62 5.48 -8.79 5.90
CA LYS A 62 6.04 -10.07 5.42
C LYS A 62 7.53 -9.95 5.14
N ALA A 63 7.98 -8.86 4.53
CA ALA A 63 9.40 -8.59 4.28
C ALA A 63 10.22 -8.46 5.57
N LEU A 64 9.59 -8.08 6.69
CA LEU A 64 10.19 -8.03 8.03
C LEU A 64 10.11 -9.38 8.78
N GLY A 65 9.68 -10.46 8.13
CA GLY A 65 9.54 -11.80 8.73
C GLY A 65 8.29 -11.95 9.61
N ILE A 66 7.35 -11.01 9.58
CA ILE A 66 6.09 -11.09 10.30
C ILE A 66 5.12 -11.99 9.52
N THR A 67 4.45 -12.91 10.19
CA THR A 67 3.40 -13.74 9.58
C THR A 67 2.21 -12.87 9.22
N VAL A 68 1.64 -13.09 8.01
CA VAL A 68 0.52 -12.31 7.51
C VAL A 68 -0.56 -13.18 6.87
N ALA A 69 -1.83 -12.75 6.91
CA ALA A 69 -2.92 -13.32 6.13
C ALA A 69 -3.78 -12.21 5.52
N ASP A 70 -3.93 -12.21 4.20
CA ASP A 70 -4.76 -11.24 3.47
C ASP A 70 -6.12 -11.84 3.12
N ASN A 71 -7.08 -10.96 2.83
CA ASN A 71 -8.40 -11.33 2.33
C ASN A 71 -9.12 -12.39 3.17
N VAL A 72 -9.02 -12.29 4.49
CA VAL A 72 -9.60 -13.30 5.40
C VAL A 72 -11.11 -13.46 5.24
N HIS A 73 -11.81 -12.46 4.69
CA HIS A 73 -13.22 -12.48 4.36
C HIS A 73 -13.59 -13.40 3.18
N LEU A 74 -12.60 -13.87 2.41
CA LEU A 74 -12.77 -14.78 1.28
C LEU A 74 -12.44 -16.24 1.61
N LEU A 75 -12.03 -16.52 2.84
CA LEU A 75 -11.62 -17.85 3.25
C LEU A 75 -12.84 -18.80 3.34
N ASN A 76 -12.69 -19.98 2.76
CA ASN A 76 -13.63 -21.07 2.97
C ASN A 76 -13.49 -21.65 4.38
N ASN A 77 -14.40 -22.55 4.79
CA ASN A 77 -14.43 -23.09 6.15
C ASN A 77 -13.12 -23.80 6.55
N GLU A 78 -12.49 -24.53 5.65
CA GLU A 78 -11.24 -25.24 5.90
C GLU A 78 -10.09 -24.25 6.15
N ALA A 79 -9.92 -23.25 5.29
CA ALA A 79 -8.91 -22.21 5.44
C ALA A 79 -9.15 -21.34 6.71
N GLN A 80 -10.40 -21.19 7.18
CA GLN A 80 -10.70 -20.52 8.44
C GLN A 80 -10.24 -21.36 9.65
N ILE A 81 -10.34 -22.69 9.57
CA ILE A 81 -9.82 -23.60 10.61
C ILE A 81 -8.28 -23.49 10.66
N ASP A 82 -7.62 -23.56 9.50
CA ASP A 82 -6.17 -23.44 9.42
C ASP A 82 -5.67 -22.10 9.97
N LEU A 83 -6.36 -21.01 9.63
CA LEU A 83 -6.04 -19.68 10.15
C LEU A 83 -6.22 -19.60 11.68
N PHE A 84 -7.24 -20.23 12.22
CA PHE A 84 -7.48 -20.29 13.67
C PHE A 84 -6.36 -21.08 14.38
N ILE A 85 -5.95 -22.22 13.83
CA ILE A 85 -4.84 -23.03 14.37
C ILE A 85 -3.53 -22.21 14.32
N GLN A 86 -3.24 -21.56 13.18
CA GLN A 86 -2.08 -20.71 13.02
C GLN A 86 -2.08 -19.54 14.04
N TYR A 87 -3.23 -18.90 14.24
CA TYR A 87 -3.39 -17.84 15.25
C TYR A 87 -2.98 -18.31 16.64
N ASN A 88 -3.50 -19.44 17.09
CA ASN A 88 -3.21 -19.99 18.42
C ASN A 88 -1.73 -20.35 18.56
N HIS A 89 -1.14 -21.01 17.55
CA HIS A 89 0.27 -21.35 17.55
C HIS A 89 1.17 -20.10 17.65
N LEU A 90 0.88 -19.05 16.87
CA LEU A 90 1.64 -17.80 16.92
C LEU A 90 1.48 -17.09 18.28
N LYS A 91 0.28 -17.16 18.88
CA LYS A 91 0.01 -16.60 20.19
C LYS A 91 0.84 -17.29 21.27
N GLU A 92 0.87 -18.62 21.28
CA GLU A 92 1.67 -19.41 22.22
C GLU A 92 3.18 -19.16 22.03
N ALA A 93 3.63 -18.99 20.78
CA ALA A 93 5.00 -18.68 20.46
C ALA A 93 5.39 -17.20 20.70
N GLY A 94 4.43 -16.33 21.10
CA GLY A 94 4.68 -14.89 21.28
C GLY A 94 5.09 -14.16 20.01
N LYS A 95 4.75 -14.69 18.83
CA LYS A 95 5.11 -14.12 17.52
C LYS A 95 4.05 -13.18 16.99
N PRO A 96 4.44 -12.10 16.27
CA PRO A 96 3.49 -11.17 15.70
C PRO A 96 2.71 -11.76 14.51
N PHE A 97 1.45 -11.33 14.38
CA PHE A 97 0.58 -11.72 13.30
C PHE A 97 -0.27 -10.54 12.80
N VAL A 98 -0.24 -10.28 11.50
CA VAL A 98 -1.02 -9.23 10.88
C VAL A 98 -1.97 -9.82 9.86
N THR A 99 -3.26 -9.53 10.01
CA THR A 99 -4.31 -10.04 9.13
C THR A 99 -5.09 -8.90 8.50
N ALA A 100 -5.72 -9.15 7.34
CA ALA A 100 -6.51 -8.11 6.69
C ALA A 100 -7.79 -8.64 6.05
N GLY A 101 -8.84 -7.79 6.09
CA GLY A 101 -10.13 -8.02 5.47
C GLY A 101 -10.76 -6.74 4.92
N ASN A 102 -12.00 -6.85 4.44
CA ASN A 102 -12.74 -5.69 3.91
C ASN A 102 -13.57 -4.97 4.99
N ASN A 103 -14.00 -5.69 6.04
CA ASN A 103 -14.80 -5.17 7.14
C ASN A 103 -14.21 -5.60 8.49
N PRO A 104 -14.69 -5.04 9.63
CA PRO A 104 -14.31 -5.52 10.96
C PRO A 104 -14.56 -7.02 11.14
N PRO A 105 -13.76 -7.75 11.95
CA PRO A 105 -13.89 -9.20 12.13
C PRO A 105 -15.29 -9.66 12.52
N THR A 106 -16.02 -8.84 13.26
CA THR A 106 -17.39 -9.11 13.74
C THR A 106 -18.48 -8.90 12.68
N GLN A 107 -18.13 -8.35 11.52
CA GLN A 107 -19.07 -8.00 10.45
C GLN A 107 -18.82 -8.78 9.15
N ILE A 108 -17.92 -9.75 9.17
CA ILE A 108 -17.64 -10.63 8.03
C ILE A 108 -18.08 -12.06 8.36
N ASN A 109 -18.36 -12.84 7.31
CA ASN A 109 -18.82 -14.21 7.46
C ASN A 109 -17.66 -15.15 7.84
N LEU A 110 -17.25 -15.09 9.11
CA LEU A 110 -16.26 -15.97 9.72
C LEU A 110 -16.90 -16.86 10.79
N ARG A 111 -16.24 -17.97 11.08
CA ARG A 111 -16.53 -18.76 12.27
C ARG A 111 -16.40 -17.89 13.52
N GLY A 112 -17.31 -18.03 14.47
CA GLY A 112 -17.37 -17.17 15.66
C GLY A 112 -16.11 -17.23 16.52
N ASP A 113 -15.43 -18.40 16.58
CA ASP A 113 -14.16 -18.58 17.26
C ASP A 113 -13.04 -17.77 16.63
N LEU A 114 -12.91 -17.81 15.29
CA LEU A 114 -11.93 -17.03 14.54
C LEU A 114 -12.22 -15.52 14.61
N ALA A 115 -13.47 -15.12 14.39
CA ALA A 115 -13.88 -13.71 14.47
C ALA A 115 -13.51 -13.09 15.84
N THR A 116 -13.78 -13.82 16.93
CA THR A 116 -13.42 -13.41 18.29
C THR A 116 -11.90 -13.27 18.45
N ARG A 117 -11.12 -14.22 17.93
CA ARG A 117 -9.64 -14.15 17.99
C ARG A 117 -9.08 -12.96 17.25
N LEU A 118 -9.56 -12.71 16.03
CA LEU A 118 -9.12 -11.56 15.23
C LEU A 118 -9.51 -10.21 15.85
N ALA A 119 -10.60 -10.18 16.62
CA ALA A 119 -11.05 -9.00 17.35
C ALA A 119 -10.29 -8.75 18.68
N TRP A 120 -9.54 -9.72 19.21
CA TRP A 120 -8.81 -9.56 20.49
C TRP A 120 -7.53 -8.73 20.36
N GLY A 121 -6.97 -8.62 19.15
CA GLY A 121 -5.82 -7.78 18.86
C GLY A 121 -6.19 -6.31 18.67
N LEU A 122 -5.24 -5.55 18.11
CA LEU A 122 -5.52 -4.20 17.65
C LEU A 122 -6.25 -4.27 16.30
N VAL A 123 -7.37 -3.56 16.19
CA VAL A 123 -8.21 -3.54 14.98
C VAL A 123 -8.21 -2.13 14.42
N TYR A 124 -7.65 -1.94 13.21
CA TYR A 124 -7.56 -0.65 12.55
C TYR A 124 -8.35 -0.62 11.26
N GLN A 125 -9.16 0.43 11.12
CA GLN A 125 -9.73 0.80 9.83
C GLN A 125 -8.72 1.63 9.04
N LEU A 126 -8.31 1.14 7.89
CA LEU A 126 -7.47 1.91 6.98
C LEU A 126 -8.32 2.78 6.05
N GLN A 127 -8.04 4.06 6.10
CA GLN A 127 -8.67 5.06 5.23
C GLN A 127 -7.86 5.21 3.93
N PRO A 128 -8.48 5.15 2.74
CA PRO A 128 -7.79 5.49 1.51
C PRO A 128 -7.38 6.97 1.53
N LEU A 129 -6.24 7.28 0.92
CA LEU A 129 -5.81 8.67 0.77
C LEU A 129 -6.82 9.43 -0.08
N ASN A 130 -7.19 10.62 0.37
CA ASN A 130 -7.96 11.57 -0.44
C ASN A 130 -7.05 12.25 -1.49
N ASP A 131 -7.64 13.03 -2.39
CA ASP A 131 -6.89 13.64 -3.50
C ASP A 131 -5.87 14.69 -2.99
N VAL A 132 -6.14 15.38 -1.88
CA VAL A 132 -5.19 16.33 -1.25
C VAL A 132 -4.00 15.57 -0.65
N GLU A 133 -4.25 14.47 0.05
CA GLU A 133 -3.19 13.63 0.63
C GLU A 133 -2.32 12.99 -0.47
N LYS A 134 -2.94 12.57 -1.60
CA LYS A 134 -2.20 12.08 -2.76
C LYS A 134 -1.37 13.17 -3.43
N ALA A 135 -1.96 14.36 -3.63
CA ALA A 135 -1.23 15.51 -4.17
C ALA A 135 0.01 15.84 -3.34
N LEU A 136 -0.14 15.87 -2.02
CA LEU A 136 0.97 16.12 -1.09
C LEU A 136 2.04 15.02 -1.20
N ALA A 137 1.64 13.75 -1.24
CA ALA A 137 2.56 12.62 -1.38
C ALA A 137 3.36 12.68 -2.69
N LEU A 138 2.68 12.98 -3.82
CA LEU A 138 3.33 13.11 -5.13
C LEU A 138 4.28 14.31 -5.19
N ASN A 139 3.89 15.43 -4.56
CA ASN A 139 4.75 16.62 -4.51
C ASN A 139 6.00 16.36 -3.65
N ASN A 140 5.86 15.70 -2.49
CA ASN A 140 6.99 15.32 -1.64
C ASN A 140 7.93 14.36 -2.38
N HIS A 141 7.39 13.35 -3.07
CA HIS A 141 8.16 12.43 -3.89
C HIS A 141 8.97 13.16 -4.98
N ALA A 142 8.34 14.14 -5.64
CA ALA A 142 9.02 14.98 -6.64
C ALA A 142 10.16 15.80 -6.00
N ILE A 143 9.93 16.42 -4.84
CA ILE A 143 10.94 17.20 -4.12
C ILE A 143 12.14 16.33 -3.71
N GLU A 144 11.91 15.14 -3.16
CA GLU A 144 12.95 14.20 -2.75
C GLU A 144 13.87 13.80 -3.92
N ARG A 145 13.33 13.76 -5.14
CA ARG A 145 14.07 13.48 -6.37
C ARG A 145 14.68 14.73 -7.01
N GLY A 146 14.47 15.92 -6.45
CA GLY A 146 14.89 17.18 -7.05
C GLY A 146 14.14 17.56 -8.33
N MET A 147 12.99 16.93 -8.57
CA MET A 147 12.15 17.13 -9.74
C MET A 147 11.26 18.37 -9.56
N ARG A 148 11.17 19.22 -10.59
CA ARG A 148 10.18 20.31 -10.65
C ARG A 148 8.89 19.78 -11.25
N LEU A 149 7.88 19.55 -10.41
CA LEU A 149 6.56 19.05 -10.83
C LEU A 149 5.58 20.23 -11.00
N PRO A 150 5.19 20.59 -12.25
CA PRO A 150 4.18 21.62 -12.48
C PRO A 150 2.82 21.19 -11.94
N ILE A 151 2.06 22.14 -11.41
CA ILE A 151 0.74 21.89 -10.82
C ILE A 151 -0.23 21.29 -11.85
N GLU A 152 -0.14 21.69 -13.11
CA GLU A 152 -0.98 21.18 -14.20
C GLU A 152 -0.72 19.69 -14.48
N VAL A 153 0.53 19.23 -14.30
CA VAL A 153 0.89 17.81 -14.44
C VAL A 153 0.37 17.00 -13.27
N LEU A 154 0.51 17.54 -12.05
CA LEU A 154 -0.04 16.93 -10.83
C LEU A 154 -1.57 16.77 -10.93
N ASP A 155 -2.27 17.84 -11.30
CA ASP A 155 -3.73 17.83 -11.50
C ASP A 155 -4.15 16.83 -12.59
N TYR A 156 -3.39 16.75 -13.67
CA TYR A 156 -3.65 15.78 -14.73
C TYR A 156 -3.50 14.34 -14.23
N CYS A 157 -2.44 14.04 -13.46
CA CYS A 157 -2.23 12.72 -12.86
C CYS A 157 -3.42 12.32 -11.98
N LEU A 158 -3.87 13.19 -11.08
CA LEU A 158 -4.97 12.90 -10.16
C LEU A 158 -6.33 12.73 -10.84
N ARG A 159 -6.57 13.43 -11.97
CA ARG A 159 -7.85 13.38 -12.69
C ARG A 159 -7.97 12.21 -13.65
N TYR A 160 -6.89 11.87 -14.36
CA TYR A 160 -6.96 11.01 -15.54
C TYR A 160 -6.21 9.70 -15.41
N LEU A 161 -5.35 9.52 -14.40
CA LEU A 161 -4.64 8.27 -14.19
C LEU A 161 -5.32 7.38 -13.17
N ARG A 162 -4.85 6.12 -13.09
CA ARG A 162 -5.25 5.22 -12.00
C ARG A 162 -4.91 5.86 -10.66
N ARG A 163 -5.87 5.88 -9.75
CA ARG A 163 -5.75 6.60 -8.47
C ARG A 163 -4.96 5.85 -7.40
N ASP A 164 -4.28 4.75 -7.73
CA ASP A 164 -3.37 4.10 -6.81
C ASP A 164 -2.03 4.83 -6.76
N LEU A 165 -1.56 5.09 -5.56
CA LEU A 165 -0.38 5.91 -5.33
C LEU A 165 0.91 5.32 -5.94
N PRO A 166 1.17 3.99 -5.87
CA PRO A 166 2.34 3.39 -6.50
C PRO A 166 2.43 3.66 -8.01
N THR A 167 1.33 3.49 -8.74
CA THR A 167 1.28 3.80 -10.19
C THR A 167 1.51 5.28 -10.47
N LEU A 168 0.95 6.17 -9.64
CA LEU A 168 1.17 7.61 -9.79
C LEU A 168 2.64 7.98 -9.54
N MET A 169 3.29 7.43 -8.52
CA MET A 169 4.71 7.64 -8.24
C MET A 169 5.60 7.11 -9.37
N ALA A 170 5.35 5.88 -9.84
CA ALA A 170 6.08 5.29 -10.97
C ALA A 170 5.95 6.13 -12.26
N THR A 171 4.78 6.74 -12.48
CA THR A 171 4.57 7.66 -13.60
C THR A 171 5.44 8.92 -13.48
N LEU A 172 5.56 9.48 -12.26
CA LEU A 172 6.44 10.62 -12.02
C LEU A 172 7.91 10.24 -12.21
N ASP A 173 8.33 9.07 -11.76
CA ASP A 173 9.69 8.56 -11.95
C ASP A 173 10.04 8.41 -13.43
N ALA A 174 9.11 7.86 -14.21
CA ALA A 174 9.28 7.74 -15.66
C ALA A 174 9.36 9.12 -16.37
N LEU A 175 8.55 10.10 -15.92
CA LEU A 175 8.61 11.46 -16.42
C LEU A 175 9.94 12.15 -16.11
N ASP A 176 10.48 11.94 -14.90
CA ASP A 176 11.75 12.49 -14.47
C ASP A 176 12.88 11.96 -15.35
N VAL A 177 12.99 10.64 -15.47
CA VAL A 177 13.98 9.99 -16.36
C VAL A 177 13.88 10.51 -17.79
N TRP A 178 12.66 10.67 -18.32
CA TRP A 178 12.48 11.18 -19.68
C TRP A 178 12.85 12.65 -19.81
N SER A 179 12.49 13.48 -18.83
CA SER A 179 12.87 14.89 -18.77
C SER A 179 14.39 15.07 -18.78
N LEU A 180 15.10 14.34 -17.93
CA LEU A 180 16.55 14.34 -17.83
C LEU A 180 17.22 13.87 -19.14
N THR A 181 16.72 12.78 -19.73
CA THR A 181 17.29 12.22 -20.97
C THR A 181 17.10 13.14 -22.17
N THR A 182 15.95 13.83 -22.26
CA THR A 182 15.63 14.71 -23.39
C THR A 182 16.01 16.17 -23.16
N GLN A 183 16.43 16.50 -21.92
CA GLN A 183 16.69 17.88 -21.46
C GLN A 183 15.50 18.81 -21.69
N LYS A 184 14.28 18.29 -21.55
CA LYS A 184 13.04 19.05 -21.72
C LYS A 184 12.28 19.15 -20.40
N PRO A 185 11.59 20.26 -20.14
CA PRO A 185 10.78 20.41 -18.93
C PRO A 185 9.61 19.43 -18.93
N ILE A 186 9.21 18.99 -17.72
CA ILE A 186 8.03 18.16 -17.51
C ILE A 186 6.78 18.97 -17.83
N THR A 187 5.91 18.45 -18.70
CA THR A 187 4.69 19.09 -19.17
C THR A 187 3.56 18.07 -19.37
N VAL A 188 2.31 18.53 -19.40
CA VAL A 188 1.16 17.67 -19.72
C VAL A 188 1.27 16.99 -21.08
N PRO A 189 1.71 17.65 -22.17
CA PRO A 189 1.97 16.96 -23.44
C PRO A 189 3.02 15.84 -23.34
N MET A 190 4.08 16.02 -22.54
CA MET A 190 5.08 14.98 -22.29
C MET A 190 4.45 13.79 -21.57
N LEU A 191 3.66 14.03 -20.52
CA LEU A 191 2.93 12.99 -19.81
C LEU A 191 1.99 12.20 -20.72
N ARG A 192 1.18 12.89 -21.56
CA ARG A 192 0.28 12.22 -22.51
C ARG A 192 1.04 11.31 -23.47
N LYS A 193 2.17 11.79 -23.98
CA LYS A 193 3.01 11.00 -24.89
C LYS A 193 3.60 9.77 -24.18
N LEU A 194 4.03 9.90 -22.93
CA LEU A 194 4.50 8.78 -22.11
C LEU A 194 3.44 7.72 -21.95
N LEU A 195 2.21 8.12 -21.63
CA LEU A 195 1.07 7.21 -21.45
C LEU A 195 0.66 6.49 -22.76
N GLN A 196 0.73 7.19 -23.90
CA GLN A 196 0.44 6.58 -25.22
C GLN A 196 1.47 5.51 -25.58
N LEU A 197 2.75 5.75 -25.31
CA LEU A 197 3.82 4.77 -25.57
C LEU A 197 3.66 3.49 -24.75
N ASN A 198 3.06 3.56 -23.55
CA ASN A 198 2.79 2.37 -22.72
C ASN A 198 1.56 1.59 -23.15
N LEU A 199 0.57 2.22 -23.79
CA LEU A 199 -0.62 1.56 -24.32
C LEU A 199 -0.38 0.76 -25.62
N GLU A 200 0.73 1.03 -26.32
CA GLU A 200 1.12 0.32 -27.54
C GLU A 200 1.96 -0.96 -27.25
N ILE A 201 2.23 -1.28 -25.98
CA ILE A 201 3.11 -2.38 -25.54
C ILE A 201 2.32 -3.52 -24.85
N ASP A 202 1.07 -3.29 -24.45
CA ASP A 202 0.14 -4.30 -23.91
C ASP A 202 -0.74 -4.89 -25.04
#